data_c23525a2cc8a2acc472453db9acb7b77
#
_entry.id   c23525a2cc8a2acc472453db9acb7b77
#
_cell.length_a   1.000
_cell.length_b   1.000
_cell.length_c   1.000
_cell.angle_alpha   90.00
_cell.angle_beta   90.00
_cell.angle_gamma   90.00
#
_symmetry.space_group_name_H-M   'P 1'
#
loop_
_entity.id
_entity.type
_entity.pdbx_description
1 polymer ?
#
loop_
_entity_poly.entity_id
_entity_poly.type
_entity_poly.pdbx_seq_one_letter_code
_entity_poly.pdbx_strand_id
1 'polypeptide(L)'
;EYARREEDGFSKAKYSRFNPVQLFLLQSRERALLHLLRKHGITDLSNLSICEIGCGSGGVLQEIQALGASPDKLSGVDLLYPRLLEARFRLPLALLTWADGQSLPFLSNSFDLVLQFTAFSSILSPQVKQAMAAEIMRVLQPHGILISYDFWLNPTNPQTNGIPPKEIAALFPHCVLEFHKITLAPPLARIVVPFSWPLAMMLESLKIFNSHYLVFIQKK
;
A
#
# COMPACT_ATOMS: atom_id res chain seq x y z
N GLU A 1 0.75 -20.17 3.66
CA GLU A 1 1.73 -19.71 2.67
C GLU A 1 2.55 -18.54 3.17
N TYR A 2 1.96 -17.52 3.77
CA TYR A 2 2.70 -16.44 4.44
C TYR A 2 3.58 -16.98 5.58
N ALA A 3 3.13 -17.97 6.36
CA ALA A 3 3.93 -18.64 7.40
C ALA A 3 5.22 -19.28 6.85
N ARG A 4 5.18 -19.77 5.61
CA ARG A 4 6.34 -20.38 4.93
C ARG A 4 7.42 -19.35 4.52
N ARG A 5 7.04 -18.08 4.36
CA ARG A 5 7.97 -16.97 4.04
C ARG A 5 8.65 -16.39 5.28
N GLU A 6 8.10 -16.60 6.46
CA GLU A 6 8.65 -16.08 7.73
C GLU A 6 9.82 -16.93 8.27
N GLU A 7 9.90 -18.20 7.89
CA GLU A 7 10.96 -19.12 8.36
C GLU A 7 12.33 -18.88 7.70
N ASP A 8 12.40 -18.14 6.56
CA ASP A 8 13.67 -17.88 5.90
C ASP A 8 14.32 -16.60 6.44
N GLY A 9 15.41 -16.74 7.21
CA GLY A 9 16.28 -15.62 7.61
C GLY A 9 16.76 -14.77 6.43
N PHE A 10 16.75 -15.32 5.22
CA PHE A 10 16.97 -14.65 3.94
C PHE A 10 15.89 -13.61 3.62
N SER A 11 14.66 -13.80 4.09
CA SER A 11 13.56 -12.86 3.93
C SER A 11 13.78 -11.56 4.71
N LYS A 12 14.25 -11.63 5.96
CA LYS A 12 14.49 -10.44 6.80
C LYS A 12 15.57 -9.53 6.23
N ALA A 13 16.69 -10.10 5.76
CA ALA A 13 17.77 -9.34 5.13
C ALA A 13 17.32 -8.64 3.83
N LYS A 14 16.49 -9.30 3.03
CA LYS A 14 15.97 -8.77 1.76
C LYS A 14 15.09 -7.54 1.96
N TYR A 15 14.27 -7.50 3.01
CA TYR A 15 13.36 -6.39 3.31
C TYR A 15 13.94 -5.38 4.31
N SER A 16 15.19 -5.55 4.72
CA SER A 16 15.90 -4.60 5.58
C SER A 16 16.15 -3.27 4.86
N ARG A 17 16.02 -2.15 5.55
CA ARG A 17 16.42 -0.83 5.04
C ARG A 17 17.93 -0.67 4.85
N PHE A 18 18.75 -1.58 5.41
CA PHE A 18 20.18 -1.67 5.11
C PHE A 18 20.46 -2.26 3.72
N ASN A 19 19.47 -2.92 3.10
CA ASN A 19 19.57 -3.35 1.71
C ASN A 19 19.33 -2.13 0.80
N PRO A 20 20.32 -1.70 0.00
CA PRO A 20 20.18 -0.49 -0.83
C PRO A 20 19.04 -0.59 -1.85
N VAL A 21 18.74 -1.80 -2.35
CA VAL A 21 17.62 -2.01 -3.27
C VAL A 21 16.29 -1.76 -2.56
N GLN A 22 16.13 -2.31 -1.36
CA GLN A 22 14.92 -2.10 -0.58
C GLN A 22 14.74 -0.62 -0.20
N LEU A 23 15.82 0.03 0.20
CA LEU A 23 15.81 1.46 0.50
C LEU A 23 15.38 2.28 -0.73
N PHE A 24 15.93 1.99 -1.91
CA PHE A 24 15.56 2.65 -3.16
C PHE A 24 14.06 2.51 -3.45
N LEU A 25 13.52 1.29 -3.36
CA LEU A 25 12.11 1.02 -3.64
C LEU A 25 11.16 1.73 -2.65
N LEU A 26 11.52 1.74 -1.36
CA LEU A 26 10.75 2.44 -0.33
C LEU A 26 10.76 3.96 -0.56
N GLN A 27 11.92 4.55 -0.82
CA GLN A 27 12.03 5.99 -1.09
C GLN A 27 11.32 6.39 -2.38
N SER A 28 11.33 5.55 -3.40
CA SER A 28 10.58 5.76 -4.63
C SER A 28 9.08 5.90 -4.33
N ARG A 29 8.53 4.95 -3.58
CA ARG A 29 7.12 4.94 -3.18
C ARG A 29 6.78 6.14 -2.30
N GLU A 30 7.60 6.45 -1.31
CA GLU A 30 7.41 7.59 -0.40
C GLU A 30 7.40 8.92 -1.14
N ARG A 31 8.37 9.17 -2.04
CA ARG A 31 8.40 10.39 -2.89
C ARG A 31 7.14 10.51 -3.73
N ALA A 32 6.68 9.41 -4.33
CA ALA A 32 5.49 9.41 -5.15
C ALA A 32 4.22 9.66 -4.32
N LEU A 33 4.13 9.06 -3.14
CA LEU A 33 3.03 9.28 -2.20
C LEU A 33 2.95 10.73 -1.74
N LEU A 34 4.07 11.31 -1.30
CA LEU A 34 4.14 12.72 -0.87
C LEU A 34 3.79 13.68 -2.00
N HIS A 35 4.27 13.40 -3.22
CA HIS A 35 3.92 14.21 -4.39
C HIS A 35 2.40 14.17 -4.66
N LEU A 36 1.81 12.99 -4.59
CA LEU A 36 0.39 12.77 -4.82
C LEU A 36 -0.47 13.47 -3.75
N LEU A 37 -0.14 13.30 -2.48
CA LEU A 37 -0.83 13.97 -1.37
C LEU A 37 -0.79 15.50 -1.52
N ARG A 38 0.40 16.08 -1.76
CA ARG A 38 0.58 17.52 -1.97
C ARG A 38 -0.21 18.04 -3.17
N LYS A 39 -0.23 17.30 -4.28
CA LYS A 39 -1.00 17.64 -5.48
C LYS A 39 -2.49 17.81 -5.18
N HIS A 40 -3.01 17.01 -4.23
CA HIS A 40 -4.40 17.07 -3.80
C HIS A 40 -4.63 17.89 -2.53
N GLY A 41 -3.67 18.77 -2.17
CA GLY A 41 -3.79 19.71 -1.06
C GLY A 41 -3.61 19.09 0.33
N ILE A 42 -3.20 17.83 0.43
CA ILE A 42 -2.93 17.16 1.70
C ILE A 42 -1.46 17.41 2.06
N THR A 43 -1.24 18.36 2.97
CA THR A 43 0.09 18.77 3.44
C THR A 43 0.33 18.46 4.91
N ASP A 44 -0.71 18.04 5.63
CA ASP A 44 -0.66 17.64 7.04
C ASP A 44 -1.54 16.40 7.25
N LEU A 45 -1.00 15.40 7.91
CA LEU A 45 -1.68 14.13 8.23
C LEU A 45 -2.11 14.05 9.69
N SER A 46 -1.71 14.99 10.55
CA SER A 46 -1.87 14.91 12.00
C SER A 46 -3.33 14.81 12.46
N ASN A 47 -4.24 15.39 11.67
CA ASN A 47 -5.66 15.43 11.99
C ASN A 47 -6.51 14.41 11.24
N LEU A 48 -5.94 13.68 10.30
CA LEU A 48 -6.67 12.72 9.49
C LEU A 48 -6.86 11.38 10.20
N SER A 49 -8.08 10.85 10.14
CA SER A 49 -8.38 9.47 10.49
C SER A 49 -7.95 8.56 9.35
N ILE A 50 -6.92 7.74 9.57
CA ILE A 50 -6.27 6.96 8.51
C ILE A 50 -6.40 5.46 8.80
N CYS A 51 -6.80 4.67 7.80
CA CYS A 51 -6.89 3.23 7.92
C CYS A 51 -6.12 2.53 6.80
N GLU A 52 -5.32 1.50 7.14
CA GLU A 52 -4.72 0.60 6.14
C GLU A 52 -5.44 -0.74 6.12
N ILE A 53 -5.88 -1.16 4.93
CA ILE A 53 -6.48 -2.47 4.69
C ILE A 53 -5.41 -3.44 4.18
N GLY A 54 -5.19 -4.52 4.93
CA GLY A 54 -4.06 -5.43 4.73
C GLY A 54 -2.77 -4.86 5.30
N CYS A 55 -2.81 -4.31 6.53
CA CYS A 55 -1.68 -3.60 7.14
C CYS A 55 -0.49 -4.49 7.48
N GLY A 56 -0.66 -5.81 7.46
CA GLY A 56 0.40 -6.76 7.80
C GLY A 56 1.02 -6.45 9.17
N SER A 57 2.35 -6.35 9.19
CA SER A 57 3.10 -5.99 10.40
C SER A 57 3.27 -4.47 10.59
N GLY A 58 2.43 -3.65 9.96
CA GLY A 58 2.31 -2.21 10.21
C GLY A 58 3.39 -1.33 9.56
N GLY A 59 4.09 -1.85 8.54
CA GLY A 59 5.22 -1.13 7.93
C GLY A 59 4.80 0.17 7.25
N VAL A 60 3.69 0.17 6.52
CA VAL A 60 3.17 1.38 5.83
C VAL A 60 2.60 2.37 6.86
N LEU A 61 1.87 1.89 7.86
CA LEU A 61 1.38 2.78 8.94
C LEU A 61 2.52 3.46 9.70
N GLN A 62 3.66 2.77 9.91
CA GLN A 62 4.85 3.42 10.47
C GLN A 62 5.42 4.51 9.56
N GLU A 63 5.42 4.30 8.25
CA GLU A 63 5.83 5.33 7.30
C GLU A 63 4.88 6.55 7.36
N ILE A 64 3.58 6.30 7.40
CA ILE A 64 2.55 7.36 7.54
C ILE A 64 2.70 8.12 8.87
N GLN A 65 2.98 7.42 9.96
CA GLN A 65 3.30 8.06 11.25
C GLN A 65 4.55 8.93 11.16
N ALA A 66 5.60 8.45 10.50
CA ALA A 66 6.83 9.23 10.29
C ALA A 66 6.61 10.47 9.39
N LEU A 67 5.57 10.46 8.55
CA LEU A 67 5.14 11.61 7.75
C LEU A 67 4.24 12.60 8.54
N GLY A 68 4.02 12.37 9.84
CA GLY A 68 3.32 13.29 10.74
C GLY A 68 1.89 12.90 11.12
N ALA A 69 1.41 11.72 10.73
CA ALA A 69 0.10 11.26 11.19
C ALA A 69 0.11 10.96 12.69
N SER A 70 -0.97 11.34 13.39
CA SER A 70 -1.13 11.08 14.83
C SER A 70 -1.34 9.58 15.09
N PRO A 71 -0.55 8.95 15.97
CA PRO A 71 -0.60 7.51 16.19
C PRO A 71 -1.98 6.98 16.62
N ASP A 72 -2.71 7.77 17.40
CA ASP A 72 -4.07 7.46 17.89
C ASP A 72 -5.16 7.59 16.81
N LYS A 73 -4.84 8.22 15.67
CA LYS A 73 -5.70 8.31 14.50
C LYS A 73 -5.38 7.28 13.41
N LEU A 74 -4.40 6.42 13.67
CA LEU A 74 -4.06 5.32 12.78
C LEU A 74 -4.87 4.07 13.12
N SER A 75 -5.42 3.46 12.10
CA SER A 75 -6.10 2.17 12.17
C SER A 75 -5.50 1.20 11.15
N GLY A 76 -5.54 -0.08 11.46
CA GLY A 76 -5.08 -1.13 10.54
C GLY A 76 -5.91 -2.39 10.65
N VAL A 77 -6.19 -3.01 9.52
CA VAL A 77 -6.89 -4.31 9.46
C VAL A 77 -6.03 -5.31 8.71
N ASP A 78 -5.90 -6.50 9.24
CA ASP A 78 -5.29 -7.63 8.54
C ASP A 78 -5.98 -8.95 8.91
N LEU A 79 -5.98 -9.88 7.97
CA LEU A 79 -6.53 -11.24 8.15
C LEU A 79 -5.57 -12.15 8.93
N LEU A 80 -4.29 -11.82 8.96
CA LEU A 80 -3.23 -12.63 9.57
C LEU A 80 -2.90 -12.13 10.98
N TYR A 81 -3.51 -12.75 11.99
CA TYR A 81 -3.33 -12.39 13.40
C TYR A 81 -1.86 -12.32 13.86
N PRO A 82 -0.96 -13.25 13.49
CA PRO A 82 0.45 -13.16 13.89
C PRO A 82 1.12 -11.85 13.42
N ARG A 83 0.79 -11.37 12.23
CA ARG A 83 1.32 -10.10 11.70
C ARG A 83 0.81 -8.88 12.46
N LEU A 84 -0.44 -8.91 12.90
CA LEU A 84 -1.00 -7.86 13.75
C LEU A 84 -0.33 -7.78 15.13
N LEU A 85 0.10 -8.92 15.68
CA LEU A 85 0.89 -8.93 16.92
C LEU A 85 2.22 -8.18 16.72
N GLU A 86 2.92 -8.39 15.60
CA GLU A 86 4.12 -7.60 15.28
C GLU A 86 3.80 -6.11 15.08
N ALA A 87 2.69 -5.80 14.40
CA ALA A 87 2.26 -4.41 14.20
C ALA A 87 2.00 -3.69 15.54
N ARG A 88 1.43 -4.36 16.53
CA ARG A 88 1.18 -3.80 17.88
C ARG A 88 2.46 -3.38 18.60
N PHE A 89 3.56 -4.10 18.43
CA PHE A 89 4.85 -3.68 18.99
C PHE A 89 5.38 -2.42 18.32
N ARG A 90 5.09 -2.22 17.05
CA ARG A 90 5.57 -1.08 16.27
C ARG A 90 4.68 0.14 16.43
N LEU A 91 3.39 -0.07 16.63
CA LEU A 91 2.33 0.93 16.63
C LEU A 91 1.42 0.74 17.83
N PRO A 92 1.92 0.95 19.08
CA PRO A 92 1.18 0.62 20.30
C PRO A 92 -0.08 1.47 20.52
N LEU A 93 -0.18 2.64 19.88
CA LEU A 93 -1.32 3.55 20.00
C LEU A 93 -2.32 3.43 18.84
N ALA A 94 -1.97 2.71 17.76
CA ALA A 94 -2.87 2.53 16.64
C ALA A 94 -3.97 1.48 16.92
N LEU A 95 -5.14 1.68 16.37
CA LEU A 95 -6.25 0.72 16.43
C LEU A 95 -6.01 -0.40 15.41
N LEU A 96 -5.47 -1.52 15.87
CA LEU A 96 -5.18 -2.69 15.02
C LEU A 96 -6.22 -3.78 15.24
N THR A 97 -6.90 -4.18 14.18
CA THR A 97 -8.05 -5.09 14.24
C THR A 97 -7.85 -6.31 13.34
N TRP A 98 -8.06 -7.48 13.92
CA TRP A 98 -8.08 -8.73 13.18
C TRP A 98 -9.46 -8.89 12.52
N ALA A 99 -9.54 -8.70 11.22
CA ALA A 99 -10.78 -8.80 10.46
C ALA A 99 -10.52 -9.09 8.98
N ASP A 100 -11.59 -9.54 8.30
CA ASP A 100 -11.61 -9.69 6.85
C ASP A 100 -11.91 -8.34 6.19
N GLY A 101 -11.15 -7.99 5.15
CA GLY A 101 -11.39 -6.79 4.35
C GLY A 101 -12.76 -6.75 3.65
N GLN A 102 -13.44 -7.89 3.52
CA GLN A 102 -14.80 -7.99 3.00
C GLN A 102 -15.88 -7.55 3.99
N SER A 103 -15.54 -7.38 5.28
CA SER A 103 -16.46 -6.95 6.34
C SER A 103 -15.67 -6.18 7.40
N LEU A 104 -15.49 -4.89 7.18
CA LEU A 104 -14.69 -4.04 8.05
C LEU A 104 -15.46 -3.69 9.32
N PRO A 105 -14.85 -3.85 10.51
CA PRO A 105 -15.50 -3.60 11.80
C PRO A 105 -15.51 -2.09 12.16
N PHE A 106 -15.78 -1.24 11.19
CA PHE A 106 -15.85 0.20 11.34
C PHE A 106 -17.20 0.73 10.88
N LEU A 107 -17.62 1.85 11.43
CA LEU A 107 -18.81 2.56 10.97
C LEU A 107 -18.59 3.13 9.56
N SER A 108 -19.67 3.38 8.85
CA SER A 108 -19.61 4.10 7.58
C SER A 108 -19.07 5.51 7.80
N ASN A 109 -18.31 6.02 6.83
CA ASN A 109 -17.76 7.38 6.86
C ASN A 109 -16.86 7.66 8.09
N SER A 110 -15.97 6.72 8.42
CA SER A 110 -15.05 6.81 9.57
C SER A 110 -13.69 7.39 9.23
N PHE A 111 -13.25 7.30 7.97
CA PHE A 111 -11.86 7.61 7.60
C PHE A 111 -11.76 8.68 6.52
N ASP A 112 -10.84 9.61 6.71
CA ASP A 112 -10.46 10.62 5.72
C ASP A 112 -9.59 10.03 4.63
N LEU A 113 -8.70 9.10 5.02
CA LEU A 113 -7.75 8.44 4.15
C LEU A 113 -7.74 6.94 4.41
N VAL A 114 -7.97 6.15 3.37
CA VAL A 114 -7.73 4.71 3.41
C VAL A 114 -6.53 4.38 2.55
N LEU A 115 -5.70 3.48 3.03
CA LEU A 115 -4.53 2.96 2.33
C LEU A 115 -4.76 1.48 2.03
N GLN A 116 -4.35 1.06 0.84
CA GLN A 116 -4.31 -0.35 0.46
C GLN A 116 -3.03 -0.58 -0.34
N PHE A 117 -2.05 -1.26 0.27
CA PHE A 117 -0.75 -1.49 -0.33
C PHE A 117 -0.51 -2.99 -0.52
N THR A 118 -0.58 -3.44 -1.78
CA THR A 118 -0.38 -4.84 -2.23
C THR A 118 -1.37 -5.87 -1.69
N ALA A 119 -2.52 -5.44 -1.15
CA ALA A 119 -3.56 -6.36 -0.70
C ALA A 119 -4.40 -6.88 -1.87
N PHE A 120 -4.83 -6.04 -2.81
CA PHE A 120 -5.63 -6.48 -3.97
C PHE A 120 -4.92 -7.52 -4.83
N SER A 121 -3.62 -7.34 -5.06
CA SER A 121 -2.82 -8.30 -5.83
C SER A 121 -2.65 -9.66 -5.14
N SER A 122 -2.85 -9.73 -3.82
CA SER A 122 -2.82 -10.96 -3.04
C SER A 122 -4.17 -11.70 -3.03
N ILE A 123 -5.24 -11.08 -3.51
CA ILE A 123 -6.59 -11.64 -3.59
C ILE A 123 -6.80 -12.19 -4.99
N LEU A 124 -7.08 -13.50 -5.11
CA LEU A 124 -7.31 -14.16 -6.39
C LEU A 124 -8.77 -14.09 -6.84
N SER A 125 -9.73 -14.06 -5.90
CA SER A 125 -11.17 -14.02 -6.20
C SER A 125 -11.62 -12.59 -6.56
N PRO A 126 -12.21 -12.39 -7.75
CA PRO A 126 -12.80 -11.10 -8.12
C PRO A 126 -13.93 -10.67 -7.16
N GLN A 127 -14.71 -11.61 -6.65
CA GLN A 127 -15.82 -11.35 -5.73
C GLN A 127 -15.30 -10.78 -4.40
N VAL A 128 -14.21 -11.35 -3.88
CA VAL A 128 -13.56 -10.86 -2.65
C VAL A 128 -12.99 -9.44 -2.88
N LYS A 129 -12.38 -9.17 -4.03
CA LYS A 129 -11.91 -7.81 -4.38
C LYS A 129 -13.06 -6.81 -4.43
N GLN A 130 -14.19 -7.18 -5.05
CA GLN A 130 -15.39 -6.33 -5.12
C GLN A 130 -15.97 -6.05 -3.74
N ALA A 131 -16.10 -7.06 -2.88
CA ALA A 131 -16.59 -6.91 -1.52
C ALA A 131 -15.67 -5.98 -0.70
N MET A 132 -14.34 -6.19 -0.79
CA MET A 132 -13.37 -5.32 -0.11
C MET A 132 -13.42 -3.89 -0.63
N ALA A 133 -13.55 -3.68 -1.94
CA ALA A 133 -13.68 -2.35 -2.53
C ALA A 133 -14.97 -1.65 -2.05
N ALA A 134 -16.08 -2.36 -1.96
CA ALA A 134 -17.35 -1.83 -1.42
C ALA A 134 -17.21 -1.42 0.05
N GLU A 135 -16.56 -2.23 0.88
CA GLU A 135 -16.29 -1.91 2.29
C GLU A 135 -15.35 -0.70 2.44
N ILE A 136 -14.29 -0.61 1.65
CA ILE A 136 -13.43 0.56 1.61
C ILE A 136 -14.26 1.81 1.32
N MET A 137 -15.13 1.76 0.30
CA MET A 137 -15.99 2.89 -0.05
C MET A 137 -17.02 3.19 1.02
N ARG A 138 -17.50 2.19 1.78
CA ARG A 138 -18.42 2.41 2.91
C ARG A 138 -17.76 3.15 4.06
N VAL A 139 -16.54 2.77 4.43
CA VAL A 139 -15.84 3.35 5.59
C VAL A 139 -15.18 4.70 5.28
N LEU A 140 -14.93 5.03 4.01
CA LEU A 140 -14.45 6.35 3.61
C LEU A 140 -15.52 7.41 3.80
N GLN A 141 -15.12 8.56 4.34
CA GLN A 141 -15.97 9.76 4.43
C GLN A 141 -16.40 10.26 3.04
N PRO A 142 -17.49 11.07 2.95
CA PRO A 142 -17.74 11.88 1.77
C PRO A 142 -16.48 12.71 1.45
N HIS A 143 -16.00 12.70 0.23
CA HIS A 143 -14.70 13.27 -0.17
C HIS A 143 -13.45 12.59 0.39
N GLY A 144 -13.60 11.50 1.14
CA GLY A 144 -12.47 10.69 1.59
C GLY A 144 -11.70 10.07 0.41
N ILE A 145 -10.46 9.74 0.67
CA ILE A 145 -9.49 9.33 -0.36
C ILE A 145 -9.00 7.91 -0.06
N LEU A 146 -8.98 7.08 -1.08
CA LEU A 146 -8.22 5.83 -1.07
C LEU A 146 -6.92 6.02 -1.87
N ILE A 147 -5.79 5.69 -1.26
CA ILE A 147 -4.52 5.51 -1.97
C ILE A 147 -4.27 4.01 -2.10
N SER A 148 -4.25 3.53 -3.34
CA SER A 148 -3.96 2.14 -3.66
C SER A 148 -2.58 2.03 -4.31
N TYR A 149 -1.76 1.11 -3.82
CA TYR A 149 -0.45 0.79 -4.38
C TYR A 149 -0.36 -0.70 -4.63
N ASP A 150 -0.23 -1.07 -5.90
CA ASP A 150 -0.15 -2.47 -6.30
C ASP A 150 0.68 -2.65 -7.57
N PHE A 151 1.22 -3.84 -7.78
CA PHE A 151 1.85 -4.16 -9.05
C PHE A 151 0.81 -4.57 -10.09
N TRP A 152 1.01 -4.08 -11.32
CA TRP A 152 0.14 -4.40 -12.46
C TRP A 152 0.59 -5.64 -13.22
N LEU A 153 1.84 -6.03 -13.06
CA LEU A 153 2.45 -7.20 -13.69
C LEU A 153 3.43 -7.85 -12.70
N ASN A 154 3.24 -9.14 -12.43
CA ASN A 154 4.18 -9.93 -11.63
C ASN A 154 4.41 -11.29 -12.28
N PRO A 155 5.31 -11.40 -13.27
CA PRO A 155 5.58 -12.65 -13.97
C PRO A 155 6.38 -13.64 -13.11
N THR A 156 6.91 -13.21 -11.97
CA THR A 156 7.84 -14.00 -11.15
C THR A 156 7.18 -14.72 -9.98
N ASN A 157 5.92 -14.43 -9.69
CA ASN A 157 5.20 -15.06 -8.57
C ASN A 157 3.78 -15.49 -9.00
N PRO A 158 3.55 -16.79 -9.26
CA PRO A 158 2.24 -17.28 -9.70
C PRO A 158 1.14 -17.22 -8.62
N GLN A 159 1.49 -16.91 -7.38
CA GLN A 159 0.56 -16.85 -6.25
C GLN A 159 -0.04 -15.46 -6.03
N THR A 160 0.36 -14.51 -6.84
CA THR A 160 -0.18 -13.15 -6.83
C THR A 160 -0.48 -12.73 -8.24
N ASN A 161 -1.66 -12.19 -8.47
CA ASN A 161 -2.02 -11.64 -9.76
C ASN A 161 -1.80 -10.13 -9.75
N GLY A 162 -1.07 -9.63 -10.76
CA GLY A 162 -1.02 -8.19 -10.98
C GLY A 162 -2.43 -7.64 -11.18
N ILE A 163 -2.70 -6.46 -10.64
CA ILE A 163 -3.99 -5.78 -10.85
C ILE A 163 -3.82 -4.65 -11.86
N PRO A 164 -4.33 -4.82 -13.10
CA PRO A 164 -4.20 -3.81 -14.14
C PRO A 164 -5.12 -2.61 -13.86
N PRO A 165 -4.81 -1.41 -14.41
CA PRO A 165 -5.62 -0.20 -14.22
C PRO A 165 -7.10 -0.36 -14.55
N LYS A 166 -7.43 -1.16 -15.55
CA LYS A 166 -8.83 -1.46 -15.94
C LYS A 166 -9.59 -2.19 -14.82
N GLU A 167 -8.94 -3.09 -14.10
CA GLU A 167 -9.54 -3.83 -12.99
C GLU A 167 -9.79 -2.89 -11.80
N ILE A 168 -8.81 -2.03 -11.46
CA ILE A 168 -9.00 -1.02 -10.42
C ILE A 168 -10.15 -0.07 -10.79
N ALA A 169 -10.22 0.39 -12.03
CA ALA A 169 -11.31 1.25 -12.48
C ALA A 169 -12.69 0.56 -12.38
N ALA A 170 -12.75 -0.74 -12.63
CA ALA A 170 -13.98 -1.52 -12.49
C ALA A 170 -14.39 -1.72 -11.01
N LEU A 171 -13.44 -1.75 -10.07
CA LEU A 171 -13.73 -1.83 -8.63
C LEU A 171 -14.29 -0.51 -8.07
N PHE A 172 -13.98 0.63 -8.69
CA PHE A 172 -14.36 1.97 -8.21
C PHE A 172 -15.03 2.82 -9.30
N PRO A 173 -16.18 2.36 -9.88
CA PRO A 173 -16.76 2.95 -11.10
C PRO A 173 -17.28 4.38 -10.94
N HIS A 174 -17.61 4.81 -9.71
CA HIS A 174 -18.18 6.13 -9.41
C HIS A 174 -17.17 7.08 -8.76
N CYS A 175 -15.88 6.79 -8.90
CA CYS A 175 -14.81 7.58 -8.31
C CYS A 175 -14.03 8.37 -9.36
N VAL A 176 -13.31 9.39 -8.91
CA VAL A 176 -12.24 10.01 -9.68
C VAL A 176 -10.98 9.18 -9.45
N LEU A 177 -10.33 8.74 -10.52
CA LEU A 177 -9.11 7.94 -10.45
C LEU A 177 -7.96 8.66 -11.15
N GLU A 178 -6.81 8.70 -10.49
CA GLU A 178 -5.56 9.18 -11.06
C GLU A 178 -4.47 8.12 -10.88
N PHE A 179 -3.89 7.66 -11.99
CA PHE A 179 -2.92 6.58 -12.03
C PHE A 179 -1.50 7.12 -12.20
N HIS A 180 -0.60 6.76 -11.30
CA HIS A 180 0.83 7.04 -11.38
C HIS A 180 1.61 5.74 -11.48
N LYS A 181 2.28 5.51 -12.60
CA LYS A 181 3.15 4.36 -12.78
C LYS A 181 4.49 4.64 -12.11
N ILE A 182 4.81 3.91 -11.06
CA ILE A 182 5.97 4.14 -10.20
C ILE A 182 6.71 2.83 -9.92
N THR A 183 7.82 2.94 -9.20
CA THR A 183 8.62 1.82 -8.68
C THR A 183 9.27 1.02 -9.80
N LEU A 184 10.56 1.24 -10.00
CA LEU A 184 11.40 0.44 -10.89
C LEU A 184 11.21 -1.05 -10.58
N ALA A 185 10.97 -1.87 -11.62
CA ALA A 185 10.72 -3.29 -11.44
C ALA A 185 11.77 -3.94 -10.53
N PRO A 186 11.38 -4.62 -9.43
CA PRO A 186 12.31 -5.13 -8.43
C PRO A 186 13.44 -6.01 -8.98
N PRO A 187 13.24 -6.85 -10.03
CA PRO A 187 14.34 -7.57 -10.64
C PRO A 187 15.39 -6.64 -11.25
N LEU A 188 14.95 -5.59 -11.95
CA LEU A 188 15.84 -4.60 -12.56
C LEU A 188 16.54 -3.74 -11.49
N ALA A 189 15.80 -3.32 -10.46
CA ALA A 189 16.36 -2.58 -9.33
C ALA A 189 17.49 -3.37 -8.63
N ARG A 190 17.35 -4.68 -8.47
CA ARG A 190 18.39 -5.56 -7.87
C ARG A 190 19.69 -5.57 -8.68
N ILE A 191 19.61 -5.38 -9.98
CA ILE A 191 20.79 -5.35 -10.86
C ILE A 191 21.41 -3.94 -10.84
N VAL A 192 20.58 -2.90 -10.97
CA VAL A 192 21.09 -1.55 -11.26
C VAL A 192 21.48 -0.77 -9.99
N VAL A 193 20.66 -0.86 -8.92
CA VAL A 193 20.86 -0.03 -7.71
C VAL A 193 22.23 -0.25 -7.04
N PRO A 194 22.75 -1.49 -6.92
CA PRO A 194 24.07 -1.71 -6.32
C PRO A 194 25.22 -1.07 -7.09
N PHE A 195 25.07 -0.84 -8.41
CA PHE A 195 26.10 -0.26 -9.26
C PHE A 195 25.95 1.24 -9.42
N SER A 196 24.72 1.74 -9.56
CA SER A 196 24.48 3.16 -9.81
C SER A 196 23.08 3.58 -9.42
N TRP A 197 22.98 4.31 -8.31
CA TRP A 197 21.72 4.91 -7.86
C TRP A 197 21.16 5.93 -8.87
N PRO A 198 21.98 6.85 -9.45
CA PRO A 198 21.50 7.79 -10.46
C PRO A 198 20.94 7.09 -11.71
N LEU A 199 21.58 6.02 -12.16
CA LEU A 199 21.06 5.23 -13.29
C LEU A 199 19.71 4.58 -12.96
N ALA A 200 19.56 4.05 -11.76
CA ALA A 200 18.28 3.49 -11.31
C ALA A 200 17.18 4.57 -11.30
N MET A 201 17.47 5.78 -10.81
CA MET A 201 16.54 6.92 -10.84
C MET A 201 16.18 7.34 -12.27
N MET A 202 17.16 7.37 -13.17
CA MET A 202 16.92 7.67 -14.57
C MET A 202 15.99 6.64 -15.22
N LEU A 203 16.25 5.36 -15.02
CA LEU A 203 15.40 4.28 -15.54
C LEU A 203 13.97 4.33 -14.96
N GLU A 204 13.84 4.64 -13.67
CA GLU A 204 12.54 4.83 -13.03
C GLU A 204 11.75 5.99 -13.63
N SER A 205 12.44 7.10 -13.96
CA SER A 205 11.83 8.30 -14.56
C SER A 205 11.21 8.03 -15.93
N LEU A 206 11.74 7.09 -16.69
CA LEU A 206 11.20 6.67 -18.00
C LEU A 206 9.84 5.97 -17.89
N LYS A 207 9.45 5.49 -16.70
CA LYS A 207 8.18 4.82 -16.37
C LYS A 207 7.89 3.50 -17.12
N ILE A 208 8.57 3.22 -18.23
CA ILE A 208 8.40 1.97 -18.99
C ILE A 208 8.84 0.74 -18.21
N PHE A 209 9.86 0.90 -17.36
CA PHE A 209 10.41 -0.16 -16.51
C PHE A 209 9.75 -0.26 -15.13
N ASN A 210 8.72 0.53 -14.87
CA ASN A 210 8.03 0.53 -13.59
C ASN A 210 6.95 -0.54 -13.55
N SER A 211 6.83 -1.20 -12.42
CA SER A 211 5.97 -2.37 -12.23
C SER A 211 4.76 -2.15 -11.33
N HIS A 212 4.64 -0.97 -10.71
CA HIS A 212 3.54 -0.66 -9.79
C HIS A 212 2.77 0.57 -10.25
N TYR A 213 1.51 0.64 -9.85
CA TYR A 213 0.72 1.85 -9.87
C TYR A 213 0.45 2.34 -8.45
N LEU A 214 0.63 3.63 -8.23
CA LEU A 214 0.05 4.37 -7.12
C LEU A 214 -1.18 5.08 -7.67
N VAL A 215 -2.33 4.79 -7.10
CA VAL A 215 -3.62 5.28 -7.61
C VAL A 215 -4.30 6.11 -6.53
N PHE A 216 -4.63 7.33 -6.87
CA PHE A 216 -5.51 8.19 -6.10
C PHE A 216 -6.95 7.90 -6.51
N ILE A 217 -7.80 7.63 -5.54
CA ILE A 217 -9.20 7.27 -5.76
C ILE A 217 -10.05 8.08 -4.79
N GLN A 218 -10.93 8.94 -5.32
CA GLN A 218 -11.78 9.81 -4.52
C GLN A 218 -13.25 9.62 -4.87
N LYS A 219 -14.09 9.56 -3.84
CA LYS A 219 -15.56 9.62 -4.01
C LYS A 219 -15.96 10.90 -4.74
N LYS A 220 -16.89 10.77 -5.68
CA LYS A 220 -17.58 11.92 -6.28
C LYS A 220 -18.64 12.46 -5.37
#